data_d2fd00db90ef39312980f1de6108b502
#
_entry.id   d2fd00db90ef39312980f1de6108b502
#
_cell.length_a   1.000
_cell.length_b   1.000
_cell.length_c   1.000
_cell.angle_alpha   90.00
_cell.angle_beta   90.00
_cell.angle_gamma   90.00
#
_symmetry.space_group_name_H-M   'P 1'
#
loop_
_entity.id
_entity.type
_entity.pdbx_description
1 polymer ?
#
loop_
_entity_poly.entity_id
_entity_poly.type
_entity_poly.pdbx_seq_one_letter_code
_entity_poly.pdbx_strand_id
1 'polypeptide(L)'
;MSALLTDEYVDARAREMQIVSVAKRVLFIGNSLTFWNQGVDVMLAKLVPGIETKRVAVGGATLETLWKNDEAKLACADNMDVVVLQEDLPETTRESFRCHAKLWCDHVILHGAQPVFYAAWAYDRLPNFTDDDICAEHEKVAEENNVCVANVGAARTAGPEGLDLFDDDREHPSLAGTYLAACVIAATIYGAEALQAPKVYRPKNLSAGAAVMLRDVALSTCE
;
A
#
# COMPACT_ATOMS: atom_id res chain seq x y z
N MET A 1 34.79 13.86 -7.92
CA MET A 1 33.51 14.09 -8.63
C MET A 1 32.39 13.12 -8.20
N SER A 2 32.49 12.47 -7.02
CA SER A 2 31.53 11.45 -6.57
C SER A 2 30.70 11.87 -5.34
N ALA A 3 30.92 13.03 -4.73
CA ALA A 3 30.18 13.44 -3.51
C ALA A 3 28.97 14.37 -3.80
N LEU A 4 28.91 15.00 -4.97
CA LEU A 4 27.85 15.95 -5.31
C LEU A 4 26.55 15.29 -5.80
N LEU A 5 26.62 14.01 -6.28
CA LEU A 5 25.45 13.28 -6.74
C LEU A 5 24.62 12.68 -5.59
N THR A 6 25.20 12.52 -4.40
CA THR A 6 24.49 11.95 -3.24
C THR A 6 23.61 12.97 -2.53
N ASP A 7 24.00 14.24 -2.46
CA ASP A 7 23.26 15.28 -1.76
C ASP A 7 22.03 15.74 -2.55
N GLU A 8 22.15 15.85 -3.88
CA GLU A 8 20.99 16.16 -4.74
C GLU A 8 19.96 15.03 -4.75
N TYR A 9 20.39 13.77 -4.71
CA TYR A 9 19.50 12.61 -4.67
C TYR A 9 18.75 12.50 -3.33
N VAL A 10 19.45 12.76 -2.22
CA VAL A 10 18.85 12.78 -0.86
C VAL A 10 17.88 13.95 -0.72
N ASP A 11 18.21 15.11 -1.29
CA ASP A 11 17.35 16.31 -1.24
C ASP A 11 16.10 16.18 -2.14
N ALA A 12 16.21 15.48 -3.29
CA ALA A 12 15.07 15.13 -4.13
C ALA A 12 14.13 14.16 -3.43
N ARG A 13 14.65 13.11 -2.80
CA ARG A 13 13.86 12.14 -2.05
C ARG A 13 13.19 12.75 -0.81
N ALA A 14 13.87 13.67 -0.11
CA ALA A 14 13.31 14.42 0.99
C ALA A 14 12.20 15.39 0.56
N ARG A 15 12.33 15.99 -0.65
CA ARG A 15 11.26 16.83 -1.22
C ARG A 15 10.07 16.01 -1.69
N GLU A 16 10.28 14.82 -2.26
CA GLU A 16 9.21 13.88 -2.63
C GLU A 16 8.45 13.39 -1.40
N MET A 17 9.14 13.02 -0.31
CA MET A 17 8.51 12.67 0.97
C MET A 17 7.71 13.84 1.58
N GLN A 18 8.15 15.09 1.42
CA GLN A 18 7.43 16.26 1.92
C GLN A 18 6.13 16.58 1.15
N ILE A 19 6.05 16.23 -0.13
CA ILE A 19 4.85 16.45 -0.94
C ILE A 19 3.74 15.48 -0.51
N VAL A 20 4.07 14.24 -0.18
CA VAL A 20 3.10 13.21 0.23
C VAL A 20 2.49 13.51 1.60
N SER A 21 3.22 14.13 2.52
CA SER A 21 2.71 14.47 3.88
C SER A 21 1.51 15.44 3.89
N VAL A 22 1.19 16.08 2.78
CA VAL A 22 0.01 16.97 2.61
C VAL A 22 -1.13 16.34 1.81
N ALA A 23 -1.01 15.08 1.37
CA ALA A 23 -2.06 14.40 0.61
C ALA A 23 -3.39 14.40 1.37
N LYS A 24 -4.46 14.85 0.71
CA LYS A 24 -5.81 14.94 1.27
C LYS A 24 -6.78 13.94 0.64
N ARG A 25 -6.53 13.54 -0.60
CA ARG A 25 -7.40 12.67 -1.38
C ARG A 25 -6.62 11.47 -1.88
N VAL A 26 -6.98 10.29 -1.40
CA VAL A 26 -6.31 9.03 -1.69
C VAL A 26 -7.27 8.07 -2.38
N LEU A 27 -6.92 7.64 -3.58
CA LEU A 27 -7.65 6.62 -4.31
C LEU A 27 -6.97 5.26 -4.12
N PHE A 28 -7.77 4.23 -3.89
CA PHE A 28 -7.30 2.84 -3.88
C PHE A 28 -7.81 2.12 -5.12
N ILE A 29 -6.92 1.51 -5.87
CA ILE A 29 -7.21 0.65 -7.02
C ILE A 29 -6.65 -0.74 -6.70
N GLY A 30 -7.50 -1.76 -6.61
CA GLY A 30 -7.08 -3.09 -6.20
C GLY A 30 -8.19 -4.13 -6.21
N ASN A 31 -8.01 -5.17 -5.41
CA ASN A 31 -8.94 -6.29 -5.32
C ASN A 31 -9.55 -6.47 -3.90
N SER A 32 -9.91 -7.70 -3.54
CA SER A 32 -10.50 -8.02 -2.23
C SER A 32 -9.58 -7.67 -1.06
N LEU A 33 -8.26 -7.75 -1.20
CA LEU A 33 -7.32 -7.36 -0.14
C LEU A 33 -7.43 -5.87 0.21
N THR A 34 -7.90 -5.05 -0.72
CA THR A 34 -8.16 -3.62 -0.49
C THR A 34 -9.49 -3.39 0.25
N PHE A 35 -10.56 -4.17 -0.02
CA PHE A 35 -11.89 -3.90 0.56
C PHE A 35 -12.30 -4.83 1.71
N TRP A 36 -11.55 -5.88 2.03
CA TRP A 36 -11.88 -6.80 3.14
C TRP A 36 -11.99 -6.05 4.48
N ASN A 37 -12.79 -6.54 5.41
CA ASN A 37 -13.01 -5.92 6.74
C ASN A 37 -13.39 -4.42 6.69
N GLN A 38 -14.26 -4.03 5.79
CA GLN A 38 -14.68 -2.65 5.45
C GLN A 38 -13.70 -1.88 4.55
N GLY A 39 -12.45 -2.31 4.46
CA GLY A 39 -11.45 -1.78 3.56
C GLY A 39 -10.28 -1.07 4.26
N VAL A 40 -9.13 -1.24 3.64
CA VAL A 40 -7.89 -0.56 4.03
C VAL A 40 -8.03 0.96 3.91
N ASP A 41 -8.73 1.43 2.85
CA ASP A 41 -9.05 2.84 2.61
C ASP A 41 -9.86 3.47 3.76
N VAL A 42 -10.88 2.76 4.27
CA VAL A 42 -11.70 3.22 5.40
C VAL A 42 -10.88 3.28 6.69
N MET A 43 -9.97 2.31 6.88
CA MET A 43 -9.07 2.33 8.04
C MET A 43 -8.04 3.46 7.94
N LEU A 44 -7.48 3.70 6.75
CA LEU A 44 -6.56 4.80 6.50
C LEU A 44 -7.20 6.15 6.83
N ALA A 45 -8.44 6.39 6.37
CA ALA A 45 -9.17 7.64 6.67
C ALA A 45 -9.40 7.86 8.18
N LYS A 46 -9.48 6.77 8.96
CA LYS A 46 -9.60 6.84 10.43
C LYS A 46 -8.24 7.02 11.12
N LEU A 47 -7.16 6.45 10.56
CA LEU A 47 -5.80 6.61 11.07
C LEU A 47 -5.29 8.04 10.85
N VAL A 48 -5.62 8.64 9.71
CA VAL A 48 -5.18 9.98 9.29
C VAL A 48 -6.40 10.90 9.17
N PRO A 49 -6.82 11.57 10.27
CA PRO A 49 -8.00 12.42 10.24
C PRO A 49 -7.85 13.58 9.25
N GLY A 50 -8.91 13.86 8.51
CA GLY A 50 -8.97 15.00 7.58
C GLY A 50 -8.59 14.65 6.14
N ILE A 51 -8.35 13.38 5.83
CA ILE A 51 -8.24 12.91 4.44
C ILE A 51 -9.56 12.35 3.93
N GLU A 52 -9.74 12.37 2.62
CA GLU A 52 -10.81 11.69 1.89
C GLU A 52 -10.21 10.47 1.17
N THR A 53 -10.85 9.32 1.30
CA THR A 53 -10.45 8.11 0.58
C THR A 53 -11.55 7.68 -0.38
N LYS A 54 -11.15 7.19 -1.55
CA LYS A 54 -12.00 6.54 -2.54
C LYS A 54 -11.43 5.18 -2.89
N ARG A 55 -12.27 4.31 -3.42
CA ARG A 55 -11.85 2.98 -3.83
C ARG A 55 -12.55 2.55 -5.12
N VAL A 56 -11.77 2.01 -6.06
CA VAL A 56 -12.25 1.19 -7.18
C VAL A 56 -11.57 -0.17 -7.06
N ALA A 57 -12.31 -1.17 -6.63
CA ALA A 57 -11.76 -2.50 -6.38
C ALA A 57 -12.74 -3.60 -6.82
N VAL A 58 -12.20 -4.64 -7.44
CA VAL A 58 -12.94 -5.79 -7.94
C VAL A 58 -12.29 -7.07 -7.41
N GLY A 59 -13.08 -7.99 -6.83
CA GLY A 59 -12.56 -9.24 -6.26
C GLY A 59 -11.73 -10.03 -7.26
N GLY A 60 -10.52 -10.46 -6.87
CA GLY A 60 -9.59 -11.20 -7.71
C GLY A 60 -9.01 -10.43 -8.91
N ALA A 61 -9.16 -9.11 -8.94
CA ALA A 61 -8.65 -8.33 -10.06
C ALA A 61 -7.15 -8.06 -9.94
N THR A 62 -6.45 -8.18 -11.06
CA THR A 62 -5.07 -7.72 -11.26
C THR A 62 -5.05 -6.29 -11.80
N LEU A 63 -3.91 -5.63 -11.79
CA LEU A 63 -3.74 -4.32 -12.44
C LEU A 63 -4.05 -4.37 -13.94
N GLU A 64 -3.79 -5.51 -14.61
CA GLU A 64 -4.21 -5.73 -16.00
C GLU A 64 -5.74 -5.68 -16.15
N THR A 65 -6.46 -6.38 -15.27
CA THR A 65 -7.93 -6.39 -15.28
C THR A 65 -8.50 -4.98 -15.02
N LEU A 66 -7.94 -4.28 -14.04
CA LEU A 66 -8.34 -2.93 -13.68
C LEU A 66 -7.96 -1.89 -14.74
N TRP A 67 -6.90 -2.12 -15.52
CA TRP A 67 -6.56 -1.27 -16.67
C TRP A 67 -7.64 -1.25 -17.76
N LYS A 68 -8.42 -2.33 -17.86
CA LYS A 68 -9.56 -2.44 -18.77
C LYS A 68 -10.85 -1.85 -18.19
N ASN A 69 -10.83 -1.40 -16.92
CA ASN A 69 -11.97 -0.79 -16.24
C ASN A 69 -11.91 0.74 -16.39
N ASP A 70 -12.86 1.31 -17.14
CA ASP A 70 -12.92 2.76 -17.38
C ASP A 70 -13.23 3.55 -16.11
N GLU A 71 -13.99 3.01 -15.15
CA GLU A 71 -14.25 3.65 -13.86
C GLU A 71 -12.95 3.86 -13.07
N ALA A 72 -12.05 2.86 -13.06
CA ALA A 72 -10.76 2.95 -12.37
C ALA A 72 -9.86 4.03 -12.97
N LYS A 73 -9.81 4.12 -14.32
CA LYS A 73 -9.05 5.17 -15.01
C LYS A 73 -9.64 6.56 -14.80
N LEU A 74 -10.96 6.68 -14.87
CA LEU A 74 -11.64 7.97 -14.64
C LEU A 74 -11.50 8.45 -13.20
N ALA A 75 -11.45 7.54 -12.22
CA ALA A 75 -11.25 7.91 -10.83
C ALA A 75 -9.91 8.60 -10.57
N CYS A 76 -8.85 8.29 -11.33
CA CYS A 76 -7.56 8.97 -11.25
C CYS A 76 -7.64 10.44 -11.65
N ALA A 77 -8.56 10.80 -12.55
CA ALA A 77 -8.75 12.17 -13.02
C ALA A 77 -9.54 13.06 -12.05
N ASP A 78 -10.03 12.52 -10.94
CA ASP A 78 -10.87 13.25 -9.98
C ASP A 78 -10.04 13.96 -8.89
N ASN A 79 -8.99 14.67 -9.28
CA ASN A 79 -8.11 15.45 -8.40
C ASN A 79 -7.59 14.65 -7.20
N MET A 80 -7.10 13.45 -7.40
CA MET A 80 -6.43 12.66 -6.36
C MET A 80 -5.03 13.19 -6.11
N ASP A 81 -4.58 13.14 -4.86
CA ASP A 81 -3.20 13.46 -4.51
C ASP A 81 -2.33 12.19 -4.59
N VAL A 82 -2.88 11.05 -4.16
CA VAL A 82 -2.21 9.76 -4.17
C VAL A 82 -3.14 8.69 -4.73
N VAL A 83 -2.58 7.76 -5.52
CA VAL A 83 -3.27 6.55 -5.96
C VAL A 83 -2.50 5.33 -5.48
N VAL A 84 -3.10 4.56 -4.58
CA VAL A 84 -2.57 3.29 -4.08
C VAL A 84 -2.97 2.20 -5.08
N LEU A 85 -1.97 1.56 -5.67
CA LEU A 85 -2.12 0.52 -6.69
C LEU A 85 -1.79 -0.85 -6.07
N GLN A 86 -2.78 -1.73 -5.91
CA GLN A 86 -2.58 -3.06 -5.37
C GLN A 86 -2.66 -4.10 -6.49
N GLU A 87 -1.55 -4.83 -6.68
CA GLU A 87 -1.51 -5.97 -7.61
C GLU A 87 -1.83 -7.27 -6.88
N ASP A 88 -2.43 -8.20 -7.61
CA ASP A 88 -2.63 -9.59 -7.19
C ASP A 88 -1.54 -10.47 -7.82
N LEU A 89 -0.28 -10.25 -7.40
CA LEU A 89 0.86 -10.91 -8.03
C LEU A 89 0.79 -12.44 -7.98
N PRO A 90 0.25 -13.11 -6.93
CA PRO A 90 0.03 -14.55 -6.96
C PRO A 90 -0.89 -15.06 -8.09
N GLU A 91 -1.82 -14.22 -8.57
CA GLU A 91 -2.79 -14.55 -9.62
C GLU A 91 -2.34 -14.12 -11.03
N THR A 92 -1.15 -13.52 -11.16
CA THR A 92 -0.64 -13.02 -12.44
C THR A 92 0.83 -13.41 -12.66
N THR A 93 1.47 -12.80 -13.65
CA THR A 93 2.90 -12.97 -13.92
C THR A 93 3.68 -11.70 -13.64
N ARG A 94 4.99 -11.84 -13.39
CA ARG A 94 5.88 -10.68 -13.23
C ARG A 94 5.86 -9.77 -14.46
N GLU A 95 5.74 -10.34 -15.67
CA GLU A 95 5.69 -9.58 -16.93
C GLU A 95 4.42 -8.74 -17.03
N SER A 96 3.25 -9.32 -16.70
CA SER A 96 1.98 -8.60 -16.69
C SER A 96 2.01 -7.48 -15.65
N PHE A 97 2.50 -7.77 -14.44
CA PHE A 97 2.64 -6.77 -13.38
C PHE A 97 3.51 -5.59 -13.83
N ARG A 98 4.74 -5.83 -14.32
CA ARG A 98 5.65 -4.77 -14.79
C ARG A 98 5.03 -3.90 -15.87
N CYS A 99 4.37 -4.54 -16.84
CA CYS A 99 3.71 -3.83 -17.93
C CYS A 99 2.60 -2.91 -17.42
N HIS A 100 1.67 -3.46 -16.60
CA HIS A 100 0.51 -2.71 -16.15
C HIS A 100 0.83 -1.73 -15.02
N ALA A 101 1.82 -2.03 -14.18
CA ALA A 101 2.35 -1.09 -13.19
C ALA A 101 2.85 0.19 -13.88
N LYS A 102 3.65 0.05 -14.96
CA LYS A 102 4.10 1.21 -15.72
C LYS A 102 2.94 2.00 -16.33
N LEU A 103 1.98 1.32 -16.96
CA LEU A 103 0.81 1.99 -17.55
C LEU A 103 0.02 2.77 -16.50
N TRP A 104 -0.19 2.19 -15.30
CA TRP A 104 -0.87 2.85 -14.21
C TRP A 104 -0.06 4.02 -13.65
N CYS A 105 1.26 3.87 -13.44
CA CYS A 105 2.11 4.97 -12.97
C CYS A 105 2.06 6.15 -13.93
N ASP A 106 2.24 5.91 -15.23
CA ASP A 106 2.18 6.96 -16.26
C ASP A 106 0.80 7.65 -16.26
N HIS A 107 -0.28 6.89 -16.14
CA HIS A 107 -1.64 7.42 -16.11
C HIS A 107 -1.92 8.26 -14.86
N VAL A 108 -1.52 7.78 -13.69
CA VAL A 108 -1.69 8.49 -12.40
C VAL A 108 -0.91 9.80 -12.40
N ILE A 109 0.35 9.76 -12.84
CA ILE A 109 1.22 10.96 -12.94
C ILE A 109 0.66 11.96 -13.95
N LEU A 110 0.14 11.49 -15.09
CA LEU A 110 -0.50 12.36 -16.10
C LEU A 110 -1.66 13.17 -15.51
N HIS A 111 -2.37 12.61 -14.51
CA HIS A 111 -3.49 13.29 -13.84
C HIS A 111 -3.07 14.04 -12.56
N GLY A 112 -1.75 14.18 -12.32
CA GLY A 112 -1.20 15.00 -11.24
C GLY A 112 -1.17 14.33 -9.86
N ALA A 113 -1.46 13.03 -9.78
CA ALA A 113 -1.38 12.25 -8.55
C ALA A 113 -0.05 11.49 -8.44
N GLN A 114 0.30 11.05 -7.22
CA GLN A 114 1.45 10.18 -6.97
C GLN A 114 1.01 8.72 -6.85
N PRO A 115 1.57 7.80 -7.64
CA PRO A 115 1.33 6.37 -7.44
C PRO A 115 2.13 5.84 -6.26
N VAL A 116 1.50 4.93 -5.49
CA VAL A 116 2.13 4.16 -4.42
C VAL A 116 1.72 2.70 -4.62
N PHE A 117 2.67 1.77 -4.65
CA PHE A 117 2.32 0.36 -4.72
C PHE A 117 1.97 -0.18 -3.33
N TYR A 118 0.95 -1.03 -3.28
CA TYR A 118 0.62 -1.86 -2.15
C TYR A 118 1.08 -3.29 -2.44
N ALA A 119 2.24 -3.67 -1.93
CA ALA A 119 2.75 -5.03 -1.99
C ALA A 119 2.05 -5.87 -0.93
N ALA A 120 1.14 -6.75 -1.36
CA ALA A 120 0.44 -7.68 -0.50
C ALA A 120 1.34 -8.89 -0.14
N TRP A 121 0.80 -10.08 -0.03
CA TRP A 121 1.47 -11.29 0.43
C TRP A 121 1.15 -12.49 -0.47
N ALA A 122 1.91 -13.57 -0.28
CA ALA A 122 1.69 -14.84 -0.95
C ALA A 122 0.47 -15.58 -0.38
N TYR A 123 -0.16 -16.43 -1.19
CA TYR A 123 -1.31 -17.25 -0.81
C TYR A 123 -0.88 -18.70 -0.60
N ASP A 124 -1.34 -19.30 0.49
CA ASP A 124 -1.04 -20.71 0.78
C ASP A 124 -1.48 -21.66 -0.36
N ARG A 125 -2.56 -21.30 -1.07
CA ARG A 125 -3.09 -22.08 -2.21
C ARG A 125 -2.29 -21.93 -3.52
N LEU A 126 -1.44 -20.90 -3.63
CA LEU A 126 -0.67 -20.59 -4.84
C LEU A 126 0.83 -20.52 -4.53
N PRO A 127 1.57 -21.62 -4.68
CA PRO A 127 2.98 -21.69 -4.30
C PRO A 127 3.92 -21.03 -5.32
N ASN A 128 3.41 -20.22 -6.24
CA ASN A 128 4.18 -19.60 -7.32
C ASN A 128 5.11 -18.47 -6.82
N PHE A 129 4.76 -17.87 -5.67
CA PHE A 129 5.49 -16.78 -5.08
C PHE A 129 5.58 -16.99 -3.56
N THR A 130 6.69 -16.56 -3.00
CA THR A 130 6.86 -16.33 -1.56
C THR A 130 6.58 -14.85 -1.25
N ASP A 131 6.43 -14.49 0.03
CA ASP A 131 6.34 -13.08 0.45
C ASP A 131 7.58 -12.29 0.01
N ASP A 132 8.78 -12.89 0.11
CA ASP A 132 10.03 -12.27 -0.32
C ASP A 132 10.05 -12.02 -1.83
N ASP A 133 9.52 -12.96 -2.65
CA ASP A 133 9.39 -12.78 -4.09
C ASP A 133 8.48 -11.60 -4.43
N ILE A 134 7.35 -11.45 -3.73
CA ILE A 134 6.39 -10.38 -3.94
C ILE A 134 6.99 -9.04 -3.54
N CYS A 135 7.62 -8.96 -2.36
CA CYS A 135 8.28 -7.73 -1.90
C CYS A 135 9.38 -7.30 -2.89
N ALA A 136 10.30 -8.21 -3.24
CA ALA A 136 11.40 -7.92 -4.15
C ALA A 136 10.93 -7.46 -5.53
N GLU A 137 9.84 -8.07 -6.06
CA GLU A 137 9.30 -7.68 -7.36
C GLU A 137 8.64 -6.29 -7.31
N HIS A 138 7.89 -5.98 -6.23
CA HIS A 138 7.31 -4.66 -6.06
C HIS A 138 8.35 -3.58 -5.85
N GLU A 139 9.41 -3.83 -5.06
CA GLU A 139 10.52 -2.91 -4.85
C GLU A 139 11.23 -2.59 -6.17
N LYS A 140 11.53 -3.64 -6.96
CA LYS A 140 12.12 -3.47 -8.28
C LYS A 140 11.25 -2.63 -9.21
N VAL A 141 9.94 -2.92 -9.28
CA VAL A 141 9.00 -2.18 -10.14
C VAL A 141 8.82 -0.75 -9.63
N ALA A 142 8.85 -0.52 -8.31
CA ALA A 142 8.79 0.80 -7.71
C ALA A 142 10.03 1.63 -8.06
N GLU A 143 11.23 1.04 -7.98
CA GLU A 143 12.48 1.67 -8.39
C GLU A 143 12.47 2.04 -9.87
N GLU A 144 12.06 1.10 -10.76
CA GLU A 144 11.98 1.32 -12.21
C GLU A 144 11.01 2.46 -12.59
N ASN A 145 9.98 2.71 -11.78
CA ASN A 145 8.98 3.75 -12.00
C ASN A 145 9.18 5.01 -11.12
N ASN A 146 10.19 5.02 -10.27
CA ASN A 146 10.48 6.09 -9.30
C ASN A 146 9.28 6.42 -8.41
N VAL A 147 8.68 5.39 -7.79
CA VAL A 147 7.53 5.50 -6.90
C VAL A 147 7.77 4.78 -5.57
N CYS A 148 6.95 5.07 -4.56
CA CYS A 148 7.03 4.39 -3.27
C CYS A 148 6.30 3.04 -3.29
N VAL A 149 6.71 2.13 -2.40
CA VAL A 149 6.03 0.87 -2.12
C VAL A 149 5.70 0.74 -0.64
N ALA A 150 4.47 0.39 -0.34
CA ALA A 150 4.00 -0.02 0.99
C ALA A 150 4.14 -1.55 1.09
N ASN A 151 5.22 -2.03 1.73
CA ASN A 151 5.57 -3.45 1.85
C ASN A 151 4.76 -4.14 2.95
N VAL A 152 3.46 -4.32 2.72
CA VAL A 152 2.56 -4.97 3.69
C VAL A 152 2.88 -6.45 3.89
N GLY A 153 3.32 -7.14 2.84
CA GLY A 153 3.77 -8.53 2.92
C GLY A 153 4.96 -8.70 3.87
N ALA A 154 5.97 -7.83 3.77
CA ALA A 154 7.11 -7.84 4.70
C ALA A 154 6.68 -7.53 6.14
N ALA A 155 5.82 -6.53 6.34
CA ALA A 155 5.27 -6.21 7.65
C ALA A 155 4.47 -7.38 8.25
N ARG A 156 3.71 -8.12 7.42
CA ARG A 156 2.98 -9.30 7.84
C ARG A 156 3.93 -10.40 8.31
N THR A 157 5.00 -10.66 7.58
CA THR A 157 6.03 -11.66 7.96
C THR A 157 6.72 -11.29 9.27
N ALA A 158 6.96 -9.99 9.51
CA ALA A 158 7.48 -9.46 10.77
C ALA A 158 6.42 -9.33 11.88
N GLY A 159 5.18 -9.75 11.63
CA GLY A 159 4.06 -9.62 12.55
C GLY A 159 4.27 -10.31 13.89
N PRO A 160 3.57 -9.86 14.96
CA PRO A 160 3.77 -10.40 16.30
C PRO A 160 3.29 -11.85 16.42
N GLU A 161 4.10 -12.69 17.08
CA GLU A 161 3.72 -14.07 17.37
C GLU A 161 2.37 -14.17 18.10
N GLY A 162 1.55 -15.14 17.70
CA GLY A 162 0.26 -15.42 18.32
C GLY A 162 -0.88 -14.49 17.89
N LEU A 163 -0.63 -13.56 16.97
CA LEU A 163 -1.67 -12.75 16.35
C LEU A 163 -1.88 -13.20 14.91
N ASP A 164 -3.03 -13.83 14.63
CA ASP A 164 -3.33 -14.23 13.26
C ASP A 164 -3.71 -13.02 12.41
N LEU A 165 -2.94 -12.80 11.33
CA LEU A 165 -3.12 -11.71 10.40
C LEU A 165 -3.94 -12.12 9.17
N PHE A 166 -4.28 -13.42 9.06
CA PHE A 166 -5.16 -13.96 8.04
C PHE A 166 -6.56 -14.23 8.57
N ASP A 167 -7.53 -14.25 7.68
CA ASP A 167 -8.83 -14.88 7.86
C ASP A 167 -8.72 -16.41 7.70
N ASP A 168 -9.80 -17.14 7.95
CA ASP A 168 -9.83 -18.61 7.92
C ASP A 168 -9.41 -19.21 6.57
N ASP A 169 -9.57 -18.48 5.47
CA ASP A 169 -9.21 -18.90 4.12
C ASP A 169 -7.71 -18.80 3.80
N ARG A 170 -6.91 -18.27 4.72
CA ARG A 170 -5.44 -18.09 4.58
C ARG A 170 -5.02 -17.26 3.36
N GLU A 171 -5.91 -16.43 2.87
CA GLU A 171 -5.71 -15.50 1.75
C GLU A 171 -6.09 -14.09 2.14
N HIS A 172 -7.32 -13.90 2.58
CA HIS A 172 -7.80 -12.59 3.01
C HIS A 172 -7.24 -12.19 4.39
N PRO A 173 -7.04 -10.89 4.63
CA PRO A 173 -6.55 -10.43 5.92
C PRO A 173 -7.62 -10.57 7.01
N SER A 174 -7.23 -10.96 8.21
CA SER A 174 -8.05 -10.76 9.40
C SER A 174 -8.24 -9.26 9.67
N LEU A 175 -9.05 -8.91 10.67
CA LEU A 175 -9.18 -7.50 11.11
C LEU A 175 -7.82 -6.90 11.51
N ALA A 176 -6.95 -7.70 12.13
CA ALA A 176 -5.59 -7.30 12.51
C ALA A 176 -4.70 -7.10 11.27
N GLY A 177 -4.82 -8.00 10.28
CA GLY A 177 -4.09 -7.90 9.00
C GLY A 177 -4.52 -6.66 8.19
N THR A 178 -5.82 -6.37 8.11
CA THR A 178 -6.31 -5.15 7.43
C THR A 178 -5.83 -3.88 8.15
N TYR A 179 -5.78 -3.90 9.50
CA TYR A 179 -5.27 -2.77 10.27
C TYR A 179 -3.76 -2.58 10.06
N LEU A 180 -2.98 -3.67 10.02
CA LEU A 180 -1.55 -3.62 9.69
C LEU A 180 -1.33 -3.00 8.30
N ALA A 181 -2.06 -3.47 7.28
CA ALA A 181 -1.98 -2.92 5.94
C ALA A 181 -2.25 -1.41 5.91
N ALA A 182 -3.29 -0.96 6.61
CA ALA A 182 -3.60 0.46 6.71
C ALA A 182 -2.49 1.25 7.44
N CYS A 183 -1.84 0.67 8.47
CA CYS A 183 -0.72 1.29 9.17
C CYS A 183 0.52 1.42 8.27
N VAL A 184 0.89 0.37 7.53
CA VAL A 184 2.02 0.43 6.59
C VAL A 184 1.79 1.49 5.52
N ILE A 185 0.60 1.51 4.90
CA ILE A 185 0.24 2.52 3.90
C ILE A 185 0.24 3.93 4.51
N ALA A 186 -0.26 4.09 5.75
CA ALA A 186 -0.22 5.38 6.45
C ALA A 186 1.22 5.85 6.68
N ALA A 187 2.11 4.97 7.13
CA ALA A 187 3.52 5.30 7.34
C ALA A 187 4.23 5.63 6.01
N THR A 188 3.95 4.87 4.94
CA THR A 188 4.51 5.12 3.60
C THR A 188 4.09 6.48 3.04
N ILE A 189 2.80 6.86 3.18
CA ILE A 189 2.27 8.09 2.60
C ILE A 189 2.53 9.32 3.49
N TYR A 190 2.37 9.18 4.80
CA TYR A 190 2.35 10.31 5.75
C TYR A 190 3.50 10.32 6.73
N GLY A 191 4.40 9.34 6.66
CA GLY A 191 5.50 9.21 7.60
C GLY A 191 5.09 8.63 8.96
N ALA A 192 6.08 8.50 9.84
CA ALA A 192 5.92 7.89 11.16
C ALA A 192 4.92 8.63 12.06
N GLU A 193 4.79 9.95 11.91
CA GLU A 193 3.91 10.80 12.72
C GLU A 193 2.43 10.37 12.62
N ALA A 194 2.01 9.80 11.48
CA ALA A 194 0.65 9.30 11.30
C ALA A 194 0.28 8.21 12.31
N LEU A 195 1.25 7.43 12.78
CA LEU A 195 1.07 6.31 13.71
C LEU A 195 1.48 6.63 15.15
N GLN A 196 2.14 7.76 15.39
CA GLN A 196 2.67 8.17 16.70
C GLN A 196 1.79 9.22 17.42
N ALA A 197 0.70 9.64 16.81
CA ALA A 197 -0.22 10.61 17.41
C ALA A 197 -0.78 10.10 18.76
N PRO A 198 -1.09 11.01 19.73
CA PRO A 198 -1.55 10.61 21.07
C PRO A 198 -2.83 9.75 21.09
N LYS A 199 -3.64 9.84 20.05
CA LYS A 199 -4.90 9.09 19.90
C LYS A 199 -5.01 8.54 18.47
N VAL A 200 -4.23 7.49 18.18
CA VAL A 200 -4.32 6.79 16.91
C VAL A 200 -5.55 5.89 16.90
N TYR A 201 -6.28 5.89 15.79
CA TYR A 201 -7.43 5.02 15.59
C TYR A 201 -7.07 3.55 15.82
N ARG A 202 -7.99 2.82 16.41
CA ARG A 202 -7.94 1.37 16.63
C ARG A 202 -9.32 0.77 16.36
N PRO A 203 -9.42 -0.30 15.56
CA PRO A 203 -10.68 -1.04 15.40
C PRO A 203 -11.21 -1.52 16.76
N LYS A 204 -12.54 -1.45 16.95
CA LYS A 204 -13.18 -1.78 18.23
C LYS A 204 -12.83 -3.19 18.73
N ASN A 205 -12.74 -4.16 17.82
CA ASN A 205 -12.49 -5.56 18.14
C ASN A 205 -11.00 -5.95 18.13
N LEU A 206 -10.09 -4.99 17.99
CA LEU A 206 -8.64 -5.20 18.12
C LEU A 206 -8.19 -4.73 19.51
N SER A 207 -7.41 -5.53 20.24
CA SER A 207 -6.92 -5.12 21.55
C SER A 207 -5.96 -3.93 21.46
N ALA A 208 -5.83 -3.14 22.53
CA ALA A 208 -4.90 -2.00 22.54
C ALA A 208 -3.45 -2.45 22.37
N GLY A 209 -3.04 -3.55 23.01
CA GLY A 209 -1.69 -4.12 22.89
C GLY A 209 -1.39 -4.58 21.46
N ALA A 210 -2.31 -5.31 20.83
CA ALA A 210 -2.16 -5.74 19.44
C ALA A 210 -2.03 -4.53 18.49
N ALA A 211 -2.85 -3.50 18.68
CA ALA A 211 -2.77 -2.30 17.83
C ALA A 211 -1.45 -1.54 17.98
N VAL A 212 -0.85 -1.52 19.18
CA VAL A 212 0.50 -0.93 19.38
C VAL A 212 1.53 -1.76 18.63
N MET A 213 1.58 -3.07 18.86
CA MET A 213 2.53 -3.97 18.19
C MET A 213 2.45 -3.87 16.66
N LEU A 214 1.24 -3.81 16.09
CA LEU A 214 1.06 -3.69 14.65
C LEU A 214 1.56 -2.34 14.08
N ARG A 215 1.40 -1.25 14.83
CA ARG A 215 1.98 0.04 14.44
C ARG A 215 3.50 0.04 14.51
N ASP A 216 4.06 -0.58 15.55
CA ASP A 216 5.51 -0.69 15.70
C ASP A 216 6.13 -1.53 14.55
N VAL A 217 5.48 -2.63 14.16
CA VAL A 217 5.86 -3.41 12.97
C VAL A 217 5.76 -2.57 11.70
N ALA A 218 4.66 -1.83 11.50
CA ALA A 218 4.50 -0.98 10.33
C ALA A 218 5.60 0.10 10.24
N LEU A 219 5.98 0.70 11.36
CA LEU A 219 7.06 1.70 11.41
C LEU A 219 8.41 1.08 11.07
N SER A 220 8.75 -0.07 11.64
CA SER A 220 10.03 -0.75 11.36
C SER A 220 10.16 -1.28 9.93
N THR A 221 9.06 -1.44 9.21
CA THR A 221 9.08 -1.88 7.81
C THR A 221 9.28 -0.72 6.83
N CYS A 222 9.00 0.52 7.27
CA CYS A 222 9.12 1.73 6.45
C CYS A 222 10.46 2.48 6.65
N GLU A 223 11.34 2.01 7.54
CA GLU A 223 12.71 2.53 7.74
C GLU A 223 13.68 1.96 6.69
#